data_1277d3bda5377a3544dc4aaac38a9c7c
#
_entry.id   1277d3bda5377a3544dc4aaac38a9c7c
#
_cell.length_a   1.000
_cell.length_b   1.000
_cell.length_c   1.000
_cell.angle_alpha   90.00
_cell.angle_beta   90.00
_cell.angle_gamma   90.00
#
_symmetry.space_group_name_H-M   'P 1'
#
loop_
_entity.id
_entity.type
_entity.pdbx_description
1 polymer ?
#
loop_
_entity_poly.entity_id
_entity_poly.type
_entity_poly.pdbx_seq_one_letter_code
_entity_poly.pdbx_strand_id
1 'polypeptide(L)'
;SEQVTLLPAWANISIDAMPGETKIYIDDELVGTTPAILEVIQGERTLQIRKTGYKVFESLLEVIAQEHQELDRVILEKADGKLNIVSNPAGVNVTISGHYYGQTPLSVTLAPAENYLLVATRAGYRNHTRSLSVSPDEDLSLNLSLKPVVGLIKLTVTPPGASLFVDNQALGDANQTLELNARAHELRVELPGYASYVTKVIPQPGLPQQLNIVMLTEEAARVSSIPQQISTALGDTLRFIIPETFAMGAGRREPGRRSNEIEKNVELTRSFYLGEQEISNRSFKQFDPGHDSGLLGRALLSEEDRPVVNVSWEEAVRFSNWLSEKDGLPAAYALKDGQWRLRSPTTIGYRLPTEAEWAWAARYASGELPTR
;
A
#
# COMPACT_ATOMS: atom_id res chain seq x y z
N SER A 1 -14.02 13.75 96.18
CA SER A 1 -14.69 13.78 94.91
C SER A 1 -13.76 14.47 93.88
N GLU A 2 -13.21 13.73 92.98
CA GLU A 2 -12.51 14.29 91.84
C GLU A 2 -13.56 14.83 90.88
N GLN A 3 -13.45 16.12 90.58
CA GLN A 3 -14.30 16.77 89.60
C GLN A 3 -13.67 16.55 88.18
N VAL A 4 -14.21 15.62 87.41
CA VAL A 4 -13.78 15.40 86.07
C VAL A 4 -14.51 16.43 85.16
N THR A 5 -13.77 17.36 84.60
CA THR A 5 -14.29 18.28 83.59
C THR A 5 -14.11 17.65 82.16
N LEU A 6 -15.20 17.31 81.50
CA LEU A 6 -15.18 16.86 80.11
C LEU A 6 -15.00 18.09 79.19
N LEU A 7 -13.97 18.07 78.39
CA LEU A 7 -13.75 19.08 77.37
C LEU A 7 -14.49 18.66 76.10
N PRO A 8 -15.02 19.62 75.33
CA PRO A 8 -15.63 19.28 73.98
C PRO A 8 -14.64 18.59 73.08
N ALA A 9 -15.05 17.49 72.46
CA ALA A 9 -14.26 16.72 71.51
C ALA A 9 -14.57 17.16 70.05
N TRP A 10 -14.92 18.40 69.82
CA TRP A 10 -15.24 18.99 68.54
C TRP A 10 -14.61 20.37 68.43
N ALA A 11 -14.57 20.87 67.09
CA ALA A 11 -14.14 22.21 66.74
C ALA A 11 -15.13 22.85 65.75
N ASN A 12 -15.14 24.19 65.76
CA ASN A 12 -15.88 24.95 64.77
C ASN A 12 -15.04 25.11 63.49
N ILE A 13 -15.55 24.62 62.36
CA ILE A 13 -14.92 24.74 61.09
C ILE A 13 -15.72 25.69 60.20
N SER A 14 -15.11 26.78 59.74
CA SER A 14 -15.69 27.71 58.79
C SER A 14 -15.42 27.23 57.37
N ILE A 15 -16.47 26.97 56.61
CA ILE A 15 -16.39 26.44 55.23
C ILE A 15 -17.13 27.38 54.27
N ASP A 16 -16.44 27.91 53.27
CA ASP A 16 -17.01 28.70 52.21
C ASP A 16 -16.63 28.14 50.84
N ALA A 17 -17.53 28.26 49.86
CA ALA A 17 -17.27 27.80 48.51
C ALA A 17 -17.92 28.69 47.44
N MET A 18 -17.34 28.71 46.27
CA MET A 18 -17.89 29.34 45.08
C MET A 18 -18.12 28.28 43.99
N PRO A 19 -19.35 28.21 43.44
CA PRO A 19 -20.52 29.03 43.76
C PRO A 19 -21.06 28.72 45.18
N GLY A 20 -21.70 29.68 45.80
CA GLY A 20 -22.34 29.52 47.10
C GLY A 20 -23.48 28.50 47.10
N GLU A 21 -24.04 28.22 48.29
CA GLU A 21 -25.12 27.24 48.50
C GLU A 21 -24.74 25.82 48.00
N THR A 22 -23.49 25.41 48.27
CA THR A 22 -23.03 24.06 47.98
C THR A 22 -23.24 23.17 49.20
N LYS A 23 -23.60 21.90 48.96
CA LYS A 23 -23.79 20.91 50.02
C LYS A 23 -22.44 20.47 50.61
N ILE A 24 -22.35 20.48 51.94
CA ILE A 24 -21.18 20.05 52.70
C ILE A 24 -21.44 18.68 53.29
N TYR A 25 -20.54 17.73 53.02
CA TYR A 25 -20.56 16.40 53.61
C TYR A 25 -19.27 16.19 54.41
N ILE A 26 -19.42 15.62 55.58
CA ILE A 26 -18.32 15.15 56.42
C ILE A 26 -18.51 13.64 56.62
N ASP A 27 -17.50 12.85 56.27
CA ASP A 27 -17.54 11.38 56.28
C ASP A 27 -18.80 10.82 55.58
N ASP A 28 -19.13 11.38 54.39
CA ASP A 28 -20.32 11.09 53.56
C ASP A 28 -21.68 11.49 54.19
N GLU A 29 -21.72 12.12 55.36
CA GLU A 29 -22.94 12.64 56.00
C GLU A 29 -23.16 14.11 55.61
N LEU A 30 -24.39 14.47 55.16
CA LEU A 30 -24.75 15.85 54.85
C LEU A 30 -24.87 16.66 56.12
N VAL A 31 -24.00 17.63 56.33
CA VAL A 31 -23.90 18.43 57.58
C VAL A 31 -24.31 19.89 57.38
N GLY A 32 -24.40 20.38 56.14
CA GLY A 32 -24.81 21.77 55.92
C GLY A 32 -24.68 22.23 54.48
N THR A 33 -24.76 23.54 54.27
CA THR A 33 -24.55 24.24 52.98
C THR A 33 -23.67 25.46 53.17
N THR A 34 -22.79 25.73 52.20
CA THR A 34 -21.88 26.91 52.28
C THR A 34 -22.61 28.23 52.03
N PRO A 35 -22.15 29.35 52.68
CA PRO A 35 -21.15 29.37 53.73
C PRO A 35 -21.72 28.85 55.09
N ALA A 36 -20.94 28.12 55.85
CA ALA A 36 -21.36 27.55 57.12
C ALA A 36 -20.21 27.49 58.13
N ILE A 37 -20.60 27.58 59.43
CA ILE A 37 -19.73 27.22 60.53
C ILE A 37 -20.30 25.94 61.14
N LEU A 38 -19.55 24.86 61.13
CA LEU A 38 -20.00 23.51 61.50
C LEU A 38 -19.20 23.00 62.71
N GLU A 39 -19.89 22.38 63.67
CA GLU A 39 -19.27 21.63 64.72
C GLU A 39 -18.85 20.27 64.28
N VAL A 40 -17.55 20.02 64.14
CA VAL A 40 -17.00 18.76 63.63
C VAL A 40 -16.20 18.07 64.74
N ILE A 41 -16.44 16.76 64.91
CA ILE A 41 -15.77 15.93 65.91
C ILE A 41 -14.28 15.81 65.51
N GLN A 42 -13.38 15.91 66.52
CA GLN A 42 -11.93 15.82 66.36
C GLN A 42 -11.49 14.55 65.65
N GLY A 43 -10.34 14.65 64.96
CA GLY A 43 -9.70 13.58 64.23
C GLY A 43 -9.65 13.85 62.71
N GLU A 44 -9.17 12.89 61.97
CA GLU A 44 -9.15 12.95 60.51
C GLU A 44 -10.54 12.72 59.96
N ARG A 45 -11.03 13.64 59.10
CA ARG A 45 -12.36 13.65 58.50
C ARG A 45 -12.26 13.84 57.01
N THR A 46 -13.16 13.23 56.25
CA THR A 46 -13.27 13.46 54.80
C THR A 46 -14.30 14.57 54.58
N LEU A 47 -13.81 15.72 54.08
CA LEU A 47 -14.68 16.82 53.64
C LEU A 47 -14.99 16.65 52.17
N GLN A 48 -16.27 16.69 51.81
CA GLN A 48 -16.70 16.79 50.39
C GLN A 48 -17.65 17.97 50.22
N ILE A 49 -17.45 18.72 49.12
CA ILE A 49 -18.34 19.81 48.74
C ILE A 49 -18.94 19.47 47.39
N ARG A 50 -20.27 19.38 47.35
CA ARG A 50 -21.01 18.89 46.18
C ARG A 50 -22.07 19.93 45.71
N LYS A 51 -22.12 20.16 44.38
CA LYS A 51 -23.17 20.93 43.69
C LYS A 51 -23.44 20.35 42.31
N THR A 52 -24.70 20.26 41.94
CA THR A 52 -25.10 19.80 40.61
C THR A 52 -24.44 20.66 39.52
N GLY A 53 -23.86 20.01 38.51
CA GLY A 53 -23.13 20.69 37.42
C GLY A 53 -21.68 21.06 37.78
N TYR A 54 -21.17 20.62 38.91
CA TYR A 54 -19.79 20.86 39.34
C TYR A 54 -19.12 19.55 39.75
N LYS A 55 -17.80 19.50 39.61
CA LYS A 55 -16.98 18.39 40.12
C LYS A 55 -17.01 18.38 41.63
N VAL A 56 -17.06 17.21 42.23
CA VAL A 56 -16.99 17.05 43.68
C VAL A 56 -15.59 17.48 44.14
N PHE A 57 -15.55 18.40 45.12
CA PHE A 57 -14.32 18.68 45.83
C PHE A 57 -14.21 17.73 47.03
N GLU A 58 -13.06 17.12 47.19
CA GLU A 58 -12.76 16.21 48.29
C GLU A 58 -11.40 16.54 48.90
N SER A 59 -11.33 16.60 50.25
CA SER A 59 -10.11 16.85 51.02
C SER A 59 -10.17 16.15 52.34
N LEU A 60 -9.01 15.75 52.85
CA LEU A 60 -8.87 15.33 54.26
C LEU A 60 -8.75 16.57 55.14
N LEU A 61 -9.52 16.57 56.21
CA LEU A 61 -9.57 17.64 57.23
C LEU A 61 -9.10 17.06 58.57
N GLU A 62 -8.01 17.59 59.12
CA GLU A 62 -7.57 17.27 60.46
C GLU A 62 -8.22 18.25 61.45
N VAL A 63 -9.14 17.74 62.26
CA VAL A 63 -9.91 18.54 63.25
C VAL A 63 -9.27 18.46 64.60
N ILE A 64 -8.81 19.59 65.09
CA ILE A 64 -8.21 19.71 66.46
C ILE A 64 -9.28 20.28 67.44
N ALA A 65 -9.59 19.53 68.48
CA ALA A 65 -10.64 19.93 69.43
C ALA A 65 -10.40 21.32 70.00
N GLN A 66 -11.48 22.12 70.07
CA GLN A 66 -11.50 23.48 70.65
C GLN A 66 -10.72 24.53 69.82
N GLU A 67 -10.16 24.16 68.68
CA GLU A 67 -9.48 25.08 67.75
C GLU A 67 -10.43 25.49 66.61
N HIS A 68 -10.73 26.79 66.49
CA HIS A 68 -11.50 27.28 65.41
C HIS A 68 -10.63 27.24 64.10
N GLN A 69 -11.10 26.55 63.12
CA GLN A 69 -10.40 26.43 61.81
C GLN A 69 -11.21 27.13 60.70
N GLU A 70 -10.56 27.99 59.94
CA GLU A 70 -11.12 28.61 58.74
C GLU A 70 -10.46 28.02 57.50
N LEU A 71 -11.24 27.36 56.66
CA LEU A 71 -10.74 26.80 55.42
C LEU A 71 -10.70 27.87 54.33
N ASP A 72 -9.68 27.81 53.51
CA ASP A 72 -9.63 28.63 52.30
C ASP A 72 -10.89 28.40 51.45
N ARG A 73 -11.39 29.47 50.83
CA ARG A 73 -12.58 29.39 49.98
C ARG A 73 -12.37 28.39 48.85
N VAL A 74 -13.18 27.32 48.79
CA VAL A 74 -13.16 26.30 47.76
C VAL A 74 -13.83 26.82 46.49
N ILE A 75 -13.12 26.78 45.33
CA ILE A 75 -13.68 27.11 44.02
C ILE A 75 -13.97 25.79 43.31
N LEU A 76 -15.26 25.48 43.11
CA LEU A 76 -15.66 24.28 42.38
C LEU A 76 -15.51 24.46 40.87
N GLU A 77 -14.90 23.49 40.22
CA GLU A 77 -14.86 23.40 38.76
C GLU A 77 -16.18 22.86 38.24
N LYS A 78 -16.64 23.40 37.09
CA LYS A 78 -17.82 22.87 36.39
C LYS A 78 -17.58 21.43 35.96
N ALA A 79 -18.58 20.58 36.09
CA ALA A 79 -18.54 19.21 35.58
C ALA A 79 -18.45 19.20 34.06
N ASP A 80 -17.70 18.26 33.54
CA ASP A 80 -17.63 18.08 32.08
C ASP A 80 -18.95 17.51 31.54
N GLY A 81 -19.29 17.85 30.31
CA GLY A 81 -20.40 17.28 29.59
C GLY A 81 -19.94 16.14 28.70
N LYS A 82 -20.85 15.25 28.33
CA LYS A 82 -20.62 14.11 27.45
C LYS A 82 -21.29 14.33 26.10
N LEU A 83 -20.55 14.15 25.01
CA LEU A 83 -21.04 14.26 23.65
C LEU A 83 -20.93 12.92 22.93
N ASN A 84 -22.07 12.31 22.58
CA ASN A 84 -22.17 11.10 21.81
C ASN A 84 -22.41 11.43 20.33
N ILE A 85 -21.54 10.98 19.45
CA ILE A 85 -21.60 11.32 18.03
C ILE A 85 -21.75 10.04 17.20
N VAL A 86 -22.81 9.97 16.40
CA VAL A 86 -22.99 8.97 15.38
C VAL A 86 -23.11 9.63 14.00
N SER A 87 -22.81 8.91 12.93
CA SER A 87 -22.91 9.45 11.59
C SER A 87 -23.38 8.46 10.54
N ASN A 88 -23.94 8.97 9.48
CA ASN A 88 -24.18 8.26 8.24
C ASN A 88 -23.44 8.97 7.10
N PRO A 89 -22.42 8.31 6.44
CA PRO A 89 -21.92 6.97 6.76
C PRO A 89 -21.15 6.93 8.09
N ALA A 90 -20.95 5.73 8.63
CA ALA A 90 -20.09 5.53 9.81
C ALA A 90 -18.61 5.77 9.49
N GLY A 91 -17.74 5.90 10.50
CA GLY A 91 -16.30 6.10 10.31
C GLY A 91 -15.95 7.49 9.76
N VAL A 92 -16.69 8.51 10.19
CA VAL A 92 -16.38 9.93 9.92
C VAL A 92 -15.37 10.42 10.94
N ASN A 93 -14.29 11.06 10.49
CA ASN A 93 -13.32 11.71 11.37
C ASN A 93 -13.94 12.96 12.00
N VAL A 94 -13.81 13.06 13.32
CA VAL A 94 -14.34 14.18 14.10
C VAL A 94 -13.21 14.99 14.70
N THR A 95 -13.24 16.29 14.43
CA THR A 95 -12.36 17.29 15.04
C THR A 95 -13.21 18.32 15.75
N ILE A 96 -12.86 18.66 16.99
CA ILE A 96 -13.58 19.66 17.77
C ILE A 96 -12.59 20.75 18.16
N SER A 97 -12.87 21.98 17.80
CA SER A 97 -12.01 23.16 18.04
C SER A 97 -10.53 22.91 17.66
N GLY A 98 -10.31 22.23 16.53
CA GLY A 98 -8.97 21.92 15.99
C GLY A 98 -8.31 20.65 16.53
N HIS A 99 -8.87 19.98 17.54
CA HIS A 99 -8.35 18.74 18.10
C HIS A 99 -9.08 17.51 17.54
N TYR A 100 -8.34 16.49 17.12
CA TYR A 100 -8.90 15.25 16.62
C TYR A 100 -9.31 14.31 17.76
N TYR A 101 -10.56 13.82 17.72
CA TYR A 101 -11.13 12.97 18.76
C TYR A 101 -11.35 11.51 18.32
N GLY A 102 -11.32 11.22 17.02
CA GLY A 102 -11.52 9.86 16.52
C GLY A 102 -12.55 9.77 15.41
N GLN A 103 -13.06 8.56 15.20
CA GLN A 103 -14.05 8.26 14.17
C GLN A 103 -15.39 7.85 14.80
N THR A 104 -16.49 8.25 14.12
CA THR A 104 -17.85 7.86 14.54
C THR A 104 -18.10 6.36 14.35
N PRO A 105 -18.88 5.71 15.27
CA PRO A 105 -19.47 6.29 16.47
C PRO A 105 -18.44 6.53 17.57
N LEU A 106 -18.52 7.66 18.26
CA LEU A 106 -17.63 7.96 19.38
C LEU A 106 -18.37 8.73 20.49
N SER A 107 -17.82 8.66 21.70
CA SER A 107 -18.25 9.43 22.85
C SER A 107 -17.06 10.20 23.40
N VAL A 108 -17.23 11.49 23.62
CA VAL A 108 -16.18 12.40 24.11
C VAL A 108 -16.68 13.17 25.31
N THR A 109 -15.76 13.46 26.23
CA THR A 109 -16.00 14.32 27.38
C THR A 109 -15.39 15.69 27.10
N LEU A 110 -16.17 16.75 27.26
CA LEU A 110 -15.76 18.13 26.96
C LEU A 110 -16.05 19.03 28.16
N ALA A 111 -15.14 19.95 28.44
CA ALA A 111 -15.40 21.01 29.42
C ALA A 111 -16.60 21.87 28.95
N PRO A 112 -17.40 22.42 29.88
CA PRO A 112 -18.52 23.27 29.50
C PRO A 112 -18.05 24.53 28.77
N ALA A 113 -18.59 24.74 27.57
CA ALA A 113 -18.31 25.93 26.75
C ALA A 113 -19.49 26.24 25.85
N GLU A 114 -19.67 27.53 25.54
CA GLU A 114 -20.77 28.02 24.70
C GLU A 114 -20.52 27.80 23.19
N ASN A 115 -19.30 27.57 22.80
CA ASN A 115 -18.96 27.51 21.38
C ASN A 115 -17.82 26.56 21.05
N TYR A 116 -18.18 25.31 20.75
CA TYR A 116 -17.28 24.34 20.14
C TYR A 116 -17.53 24.28 18.64
N LEU A 117 -16.47 24.32 17.83
CA LEU A 117 -16.56 24.11 16.40
C LEU A 117 -16.28 22.65 16.07
N LEU A 118 -17.30 21.88 15.76
CA LEU A 118 -17.18 20.51 15.27
C LEU A 118 -17.00 20.49 13.77
N VAL A 119 -15.98 19.79 13.28
CA VAL A 119 -15.72 19.51 11.88
C VAL A 119 -15.70 18.02 11.67
N ALA A 120 -16.60 17.51 10.82
CA ALA A 120 -16.72 16.11 10.47
C ALA A 120 -16.26 15.90 9.02
N THR A 121 -15.29 15.00 8.79
CA THR A 121 -14.67 14.78 7.48
C THR A 121 -14.59 13.29 7.13
N ARG A 122 -14.84 12.98 5.84
CA ARG A 122 -14.64 11.64 5.28
C ARG A 122 -14.33 11.73 3.79
N ALA A 123 -13.37 10.95 3.31
CA ALA A 123 -13.04 10.90 1.88
C ALA A 123 -14.27 10.54 1.04
N GLY A 124 -14.51 11.31 -0.04
CA GLY A 124 -15.69 11.16 -0.90
C GLY A 124 -16.98 11.82 -0.38
N TYR A 125 -16.90 12.59 0.68
CA TYR A 125 -18.03 13.32 1.25
C TYR A 125 -17.70 14.79 1.47
N ARG A 126 -18.74 15.65 1.46
CA ARG A 126 -18.58 17.06 1.85
C ARG A 126 -18.33 17.17 3.34
N ASN A 127 -17.40 18.01 3.73
CA ASN A 127 -17.17 18.32 5.13
C ASN A 127 -18.44 18.89 5.76
N HIS A 128 -18.75 18.44 6.97
CA HIS A 128 -19.85 18.96 7.76
C HIS A 128 -19.28 19.73 8.95
N THR A 129 -19.69 21.00 9.08
CA THR A 129 -19.25 21.87 10.16
C THR A 129 -20.46 22.31 10.97
N ARG A 130 -20.33 22.26 12.28
CA ARG A 130 -21.40 22.64 13.20
C ARG A 130 -20.82 23.28 14.48
N SER A 131 -21.41 24.40 14.90
CA SER A 131 -21.16 24.93 16.25
C SER A 131 -22.11 24.26 17.24
N LEU A 132 -21.62 23.96 18.42
CA LEU A 132 -22.37 23.37 19.52
C LEU A 132 -21.90 23.94 20.86
N SER A 133 -22.81 23.96 21.84
CA SER A 133 -22.50 24.26 23.22
C SER A 133 -22.58 22.98 24.06
N VAL A 134 -21.82 22.93 25.13
CA VAL A 134 -21.85 21.84 26.10
C VAL A 134 -22.04 22.45 27.47
N SER A 135 -23.15 22.10 28.12
CA SER A 135 -23.45 22.52 29.48
C SER A 135 -22.80 21.56 30.50
N PRO A 136 -22.62 22.01 31.73
CA PRO A 136 -22.14 21.15 32.80
C PRO A 136 -23.05 19.94 33.01
N ASP A 137 -22.45 18.74 33.06
CA ASP A 137 -23.15 17.46 33.31
C ASP A 137 -24.20 17.10 32.21
N GLU A 138 -24.08 17.69 31.03
CA GLU A 138 -24.98 17.43 29.90
C GLU A 138 -24.59 16.14 29.17
N ASP A 139 -25.54 15.28 28.82
CA ASP A 139 -25.36 14.16 27.91
C ASP A 139 -26.02 14.50 26.56
N LEU A 140 -25.21 15.01 25.62
CA LEU A 140 -25.63 15.45 24.31
C LEU A 140 -25.43 14.36 23.26
N SER A 141 -26.46 14.08 22.44
CA SER A 141 -26.39 13.16 21.33
C SER A 141 -26.48 13.86 19.98
N LEU A 142 -25.54 13.59 19.08
CA LEU A 142 -25.42 14.23 17.78
C LEU A 142 -25.42 13.18 16.65
N ASN A 143 -26.40 13.32 15.72
CA ASN A 143 -26.49 12.53 14.51
C ASN A 143 -26.02 13.37 13.31
N LEU A 144 -24.95 12.93 12.64
CA LEU A 144 -24.39 13.60 11.47
C LEU A 144 -24.76 12.84 10.20
N SER A 145 -25.19 13.57 9.16
CA SER A 145 -25.39 13.03 7.82
C SER A 145 -24.52 13.77 6.82
N LEU A 146 -23.54 13.09 6.23
CA LEU A 146 -22.64 13.68 5.26
C LEU A 146 -23.16 13.42 3.84
N LYS A 147 -23.12 14.46 3.00
CA LYS A 147 -23.50 14.34 1.60
C LYS A 147 -22.34 13.78 0.77
N PRO A 148 -22.56 12.72 -0.04
CA PRO A 148 -21.53 12.22 -0.92
C PRO A 148 -21.13 13.27 -1.96
N VAL A 149 -19.86 13.26 -2.33
CA VAL A 149 -19.33 13.98 -3.48
C VAL A 149 -19.03 12.95 -4.54
N VAL A 150 -19.72 12.98 -5.68
CA VAL A 150 -19.63 11.97 -6.74
C VAL A 150 -19.04 12.54 -8.02
N GLY A 151 -18.37 11.67 -8.78
CA GLY A 151 -17.92 11.94 -10.14
C GLY A 151 -18.37 10.81 -11.08
N LEU A 152 -18.36 11.11 -12.39
CA LEU A 152 -18.78 10.20 -13.44
C LEU A 152 -17.57 9.64 -14.18
N ILE A 153 -17.55 8.32 -14.38
CA ILE A 153 -16.55 7.62 -15.19
C ILE A 153 -17.28 6.81 -16.26
N LYS A 154 -17.07 7.14 -17.53
CA LYS A 154 -17.50 6.31 -18.66
C LYS A 154 -16.46 5.25 -18.91
N LEU A 155 -16.80 4.00 -18.67
CA LEU A 155 -15.94 2.85 -18.91
C LEU A 155 -16.28 2.21 -20.25
N THR A 156 -15.25 1.96 -21.07
CA THR A 156 -15.35 1.23 -22.33
C THR A 156 -14.30 0.12 -22.35
N VAL A 157 -14.74 -1.12 -22.48
CA VAL A 157 -13.87 -2.30 -22.45
C VAL A 157 -13.96 -3.04 -23.77
N THR A 158 -12.82 -3.43 -24.32
CA THR A 158 -12.70 -4.23 -25.53
C THR A 158 -11.93 -5.51 -25.23
N PRO A 159 -12.45 -6.70 -25.60
CA PRO A 159 -13.74 -6.95 -26.25
C PRO A 159 -14.93 -6.74 -25.28
N PRO A 160 -16.16 -6.60 -25.79
CA PRO A 160 -17.36 -6.44 -24.96
C PRO A 160 -17.72 -7.73 -24.21
N GLY A 161 -18.59 -7.61 -23.20
CA GLY A 161 -19.08 -8.75 -22.41
C GLY A 161 -18.24 -9.04 -21.16
N ALA A 162 -17.31 -8.16 -20.82
CA ALA A 162 -16.55 -8.27 -19.58
C ALA A 162 -17.39 -7.87 -18.36
N SER A 163 -17.15 -8.52 -17.24
CA SER A 163 -17.76 -8.22 -15.94
C SER A 163 -16.94 -7.19 -15.17
N LEU A 164 -17.62 -6.23 -14.54
CA LEU A 164 -17.00 -5.18 -13.73
C LEU A 164 -17.22 -5.43 -12.24
N PHE A 165 -16.15 -5.24 -11.49
CA PHE A 165 -16.16 -5.15 -10.03
C PHE A 165 -15.59 -3.81 -9.58
N VAL A 166 -16.27 -3.17 -8.62
CA VAL A 166 -15.80 -1.94 -7.97
C VAL A 166 -15.67 -2.21 -6.49
N ASP A 167 -14.49 -2.01 -5.91
CA ASP A 167 -14.18 -2.34 -4.51
C ASP A 167 -14.62 -3.77 -4.13
N ASN A 168 -14.38 -4.74 -5.02
CA ASN A 168 -14.82 -6.15 -4.95
C ASN A 168 -16.33 -6.40 -5.05
N GLN A 169 -17.15 -5.40 -5.30
CA GLN A 169 -18.58 -5.56 -5.53
C GLN A 169 -18.87 -5.67 -7.03
N ALA A 170 -19.57 -6.74 -7.44
CA ALA A 170 -19.95 -6.93 -8.83
C ALA A 170 -21.01 -5.90 -9.28
N LEU A 171 -20.77 -5.23 -10.40
CA LEU A 171 -21.69 -4.24 -10.98
C LEU A 171 -22.20 -4.63 -12.38
N GLY A 172 -21.97 -5.88 -12.82
CA GLY A 172 -22.44 -6.39 -14.10
C GLY A 172 -21.54 -6.07 -15.27
N ASP A 173 -22.11 -5.65 -16.42
CA ASP A 173 -21.35 -5.35 -17.63
C ASP A 173 -20.37 -4.20 -17.44
N ALA A 174 -19.17 -4.33 -17.99
CA ALA A 174 -18.12 -3.33 -17.82
C ALA A 174 -18.32 -2.08 -18.70
N ASN A 175 -19.08 -2.18 -19.80
CA ASN A 175 -19.34 -1.06 -20.71
C ASN A 175 -20.50 -0.21 -20.18
N GLN A 176 -20.22 0.66 -19.20
CA GLN A 176 -21.23 1.51 -18.55
C GLN A 176 -20.64 2.83 -18.05
N THR A 177 -21.54 3.72 -17.61
CA THR A 177 -21.16 4.94 -16.88
C THR A 177 -21.35 4.70 -15.40
N LEU A 178 -20.29 4.91 -14.64
CA LEU A 178 -20.25 4.75 -13.19
C LEU A 178 -20.39 6.10 -12.52
N GLU A 179 -21.27 6.18 -11.53
CA GLU A 179 -21.35 7.28 -10.58
C GLU A 179 -20.75 6.82 -9.25
N LEU A 180 -19.58 7.31 -8.92
CA LEU A 180 -18.83 6.86 -7.75
C LEU A 180 -18.41 8.03 -6.88
N ASN A 181 -18.27 7.80 -5.59
CA ASN A 181 -17.77 8.80 -4.64
C ASN A 181 -16.36 9.27 -5.04
N ALA A 182 -16.06 10.55 -4.79
CA ALA A 182 -14.77 11.18 -5.07
C ALA A 182 -13.68 10.70 -4.08
N ARG A 183 -13.38 9.40 -4.11
CA ARG A 183 -12.29 8.72 -3.40
C ARG A 183 -11.63 7.69 -4.32
N ALA A 184 -10.53 7.12 -3.87
CA ALA A 184 -9.94 6.01 -4.60
C ALA A 184 -10.86 4.78 -4.58
N HIS A 185 -11.13 4.24 -5.78
CA HIS A 185 -11.83 2.98 -6.00
C HIS A 185 -10.95 2.04 -6.79
N GLU A 186 -11.00 0.77 -6.47
CA GLU A 186 -10.39 -0.29 -7.27
C GLU A 186 -11.41 -0.82 -8.27
N LEU A 187 -11.07 -0.72 -9.56
CA LEU A 187 -11.84 -1.32 -10.64
C LEU A 187 -11.15 -2.62 -11.08
N ARG A 188 -11.90 -3.70 -11.14
CA ARG A 188 -11.42 -4.98 -11.64
C ARG A 188 -12.37 -5.46 -12.74
N VAL A 189 -11.79 -5.75 -13.92
CA VAL A 189 -12.51 -6.19 -15.10
C VAL A 189 -12.09 -7.61 -15.43
N GLU A 190 -13.06 -8.50 -15.63
CA GLU A 190 -12.85 -9.91 -15.89
C GLU A 190 -13.64 -10.37 -17.11
N LEU A 191 -12.98 -11.16 -17.97
CA LEU A 191 -13.59 -11.82 -19.12
C LEU A 191 -12.97 -13.20 -19.29
N PRO A 192 -13.73 -14.29 -19.44
CA PRO A 192 -13.17 -15.62 -19.65
C PRO A 192 -12.21 -15.66 -20.86
N GLY A 193 -11.04 -16.26 -20.68
CA GLY A 193 -9.95 -16.32 -21.69
C GLY A 193 -9.08 -15.07 -21.79
N TYR A 194 -9.33 -14.07 -20.95
CA TYR A 194 -8.55 -12.83 -20.86
C TYR A 194 -7.97 -12.65 -19.47
N ALA A 195 -6.80 -12.02 -19.40
CA ALA A 195 -6.19 -11.66 -18.13
C ALA A 195 -7.03 -10.61 -17.42
N SER A 196 -7.23 -10.79 -16.11
CA SER A 196 -7.94 -9.82 -15.28
C SER A 196 -7.20 -8.49 -15.29
N TYR A 197 -7.94 -7.39 -15.52
CA TYR A 197 -7.40 -6.04 -15.49
C TYR A 197 -7.81 -5.34 -14.21
N VAL A 198 -6.83 -4.83 -13.46
CA VAL A 198 -7.06 -4.11 -12.20
C VAL A 198 -6.45 -2.72 -12.30
N THR A 199 -7.22 -1.71 -11.91
CA THR A 199 -6.75 -0.33 -11.85
C THR A 199 -7.41 0.44 -10.71
N LYS A 200 -6.81 1.57 -10.32
CA LYS A 200 -7.39 2.48 -9.33
C LYS A 200 -7.81 3.77 -10.01
N VAL A 201 -9.00 4.24 -9.66
CA VAL A 201 -9.56 5.49 -10.18
C VAL A 201 -10.02 6.38 -9.03
N ILE A 202 -9.93 7.69 -9.24
CA ILE A 202 -10.51 8.70 -8.33
C ILE A 202 -11.44 9.56 -9.16
N PRO A 203 -12.77 9.38 -9.03
CA PRO A 203 -13.75 10.17 -9.76
C PRO A 203 -13.65 11.64 -9.40
N GLN A 204 -13.66 12.51 -10.41
CA GLN A 204 -13.59 13.97 -10.22
C GLN A 204 -14.98 14.58 -10.35
N PRO A 205 -15.49 15.25 -9.32
CA PRO A 205 -16.79 15.91 -9.37
C PRO A 205 -16.84 17.00 -10.44
N GLY A 206 -17.90 16.99 -11.23
CA GLY A 206 -18.10 17.98 -12.28
C GLY A 206 -17.25 17.80 -13.54
N LEU A 207 -16.34 16.81 -13.57
CA LEU A 207 -15.52 16.47 -14.73
C LEU A 207 -15.72 15.00 -15.12
N PRO A 208 -16.56 14.68 -16.09
CA PRO A 208 -16.72 13.32 -16.59
C PRO A 208 -15.40 12.76 -17.13
N GLN A 209 -14.96 11.62 -16.63
CA GLN A 209 -13.75 10.93 -17.04
C GLN A 209 -14.09 9.79 -18.01
N GLN A 210 -13.20 9.50 -18.96
CA GLN A 210 -13.30 8.33 -19.82
C GLN A 210 -12.14 7.37 -19.54
N LEU A 211 -12.47 6.10 -19.37
CA LEU A 211 -11.49 5.02 -19.18
C LEU A 211 -11.72 3.95 -20.24
N ASN A 212 -10.76 3.82 -21.16
CA ASN A 212 -10.79 2.80 -22.21
C ASN A 212 -9.81 1.68 -21.83
N ILE A 213 -10.30 0.45 -21.78
CA ILE A 213 -9.54 -0.73 -21.41
C ILE A 213 -9.54 -1.69 -22.60
N VAL A 214 -8.37 -2.09 -23.06
CA VAL A 214 -8.19 -3.19 -24.00
C VAL A 214 -7.66 -4.37 -23.20
N MET A 215 -8.47 -5.43 -23.09
CA MET A 215 -8.07 -6.64 -22.37
C MET A 215 -7.14 -7.49 -23.24
N LEU A 216 -6.10 -8.00 -22.62
CA LEU A 216 -5.19 -8.97 -23.25
C LEU A 216 -5.69 -10.38 -22.98
N THR A 217 -5.59 -11.27 -23.96
CA THR A 217 -5.77 -12.71 -23.69
C THR A 217 -4.76 -13.18 -22.63
N GLU A 218 -5.07 -14.25 -21.92
CA GLU A 218 -4.16 -14.79 -20.88
C GLU A 218 -2.77 -15.10 -21.45
N GLU A 219 -2.71 -15.58 -22.72
CA GLU A 219 -1.45 -15.83 -23.38
C GLU A 219 -0.70 -14.53 -23.72
N ALA A 220 -1.38 -13.55 -24.29
CA ALA A 220 -0.77 -12.24 -24.61
C ALA A 220 -0.28 -11.53 -23.34
N ALA A 221 -1.04 -11.60 -22.25
CA ALA A 221 -0.65 -11.05 -20.95
C ALA A 221 0.58 -11.77 -20.38
N ARG A 222 0.61 -13.11 -20.48
CA ARG A 222 1.77 -13.91 -20.08
C ARG A 222 3.01 -13.52 -20.90
N VAL A 223 2.88 -13.40 -22.21
CA VAL A 223 3.99 -12.99 -23.08
C VAL A 223 4.45 -11.56 -22.76
N SER A 224 3.52 -10.63 -22.54
CA SER A 224 3.85 -9.24 -22.19
C SER A 224 4.52 -9.09 -20.82
N SER A 225 4.31 -10.05 -19.91
CA SER A 225 4.95 -10.06 -18.59
C SER A 225 6.39 -10.59 -18.63
N ILE A 226 6.81 -11.22 -19.75
CA ILE A 226 8.16 -11.72 -19.91
C ILE A 226 9.10 -10.52 -20.14
N PRO A 227 10.21 -10.41 -19.38
CA PRO A 227 11.18 -9.35 -19.59
C PRO A 227 11.68 -9.34 -21.05
N GLN A 228 11.67 -8.18 -21.69
CA GLN A 228 12.15 -8.06 -23.07
C GLN A 228 13.68 -8.24 -23.16
N GLN A 229 14.37 -8.01 -22.08
CA GLN A 229 15.81 -8.21 -21.95
C GLN A 229 16.13 -8.82 -20.58
N ILE A 230 17.12 -9.69 -20.56
CA ILE A 230 17.74 -10.23 -19.34
C ILE A 230 19.26 -10.13 -19.48
N SER A 231 19.98 -10.15 -18.36
CA SER A 231 21.44 -10.17 -18.35
C SER A 231 21.93 -11.50 -17.80
N THR A 232 23.00 -12.03 -18.37
CA THR A 232 23.72 -13.19 -17.85
C THR A 232 24.56 -12.81 -16.63
N ALA A 233 25.08 -13.80 -15.89
CA ALA A 233 26.06 -13.58 -14.81
C ALA A 233 27.34 -12.85 -15.28
N LEU A 234 27.62 -12.86 -16.58
CA LEU A 234 28.76 -12.16 -17.17
C LEU A 234 28.45 -10.72 -17.59
N GLY A 235 27.18 -10.30 -17.49
CA GLY A 235 26.70 -9.00 -17.93
C GLY A 235 26.30 -8.93 -19.40
N ASP A 236 26.38 -10.03 -20.15
CA ASP A 236 25.93 -10.07 -21.55
C ASP A 236 24.40 -9.94 -21.60
N THR A 237 23.88 -9.11 -22.49
CA THR A 237 22.45 -8.87 -22.67
C THR A 237 21.84 -9.87 -23.62
N LEU A 238 20.72 -10.47 -23.20
CA LEU A 238 19.90 -11.34 -24.02
C LEU A 238 18.55 -10.67 -24.27
N ARG A 239 18.12 -10.66 -25.52
CA ARG A 239 16.82 -10.12 -25.96
C ARG A 239 15.80 -11.23 -26.12
N PHE A 240 14.57 -10.98 -25.66
CA PHE A 240 13.45 -11.89 -25.85
C PHE A 240 12.97 -11.85 -27.30
N ILE A 241 12.89 -13.02 -27.93
CA ILE A 241 12.48 -13.21 -29.32
C ILE A 241 11.15 -13.96 -29.35
N ILE A 242 10.16 -13.36 -30.01
CA ILE A 242 8.89 -14.01 -30.35
C ILE A 242 8.94 -14.27 -31.83
N PRO A 243 9.31 -15.47 -32.26
CA PRO A 243 9.50 -15.74 -33.68
C PRO A 243 8.16 -16.02 -34.38
N GLU A 244 8.18 -15.79 -35.68
CA GLU A 244 7.07 -16.10 -36.56
C GLU A 244 7.54 -17.05 -37.66
N THR A 245 6.61 -17.49 -38.53
CA THR A 245 6.95 -18.22 -39.75
C THR A 245 7.71 -17.31 -40.71
N PHE A 246 8.83 -17.76 -41.20
CA PHE A 246 9.70 -16.99 -42.11
C PHE A 246 10.30 -17.83 -43.22
N ALA A 247 10.72 -17.16 -44.31
CA ALA A 247 11.47 -17.78 -45.38
C ALA A 247 12.97 -17.83 -45.04
N MET A 248 13.46 -19.02 -44.72
CA MET A 248 14.88 -19.29 -44.50
C MET A 248 15.56 -19.70 -45.79
N GLY A 249 16.77 -19.23 -46.00
CA GLY A 249 17.57 -19.47 -47.22
C GLY A 249 17.74 -18.19 -48.01
N ALA A 250 18.14 -18.32 -49.29
CA ALA A 250 18.35 -17.19 -50.15
C ALA A 250 17.56 -17.34 -51.48
N GLY A 251 16.93 -16.24 -51.91
CA GLY A 251 16.21 -16.20 -53.19
C GLY A 251 17.15 -16.46 -54.37
N ARG A 252 16.63 -17.02 -55.47
CA ARG A 252 17.45 -17.42 -56.63
C ARG A 252 18.32 -16.30 -57.21
N ARG A 253 17.95 -15.04 -57.00
CA ARG A 253 18.67 -13.87 -57.53
C ARG A 253 19.47 -13.13 -56.48
N GLU A 254 19.55 -13.66 -55.28
CA GLU A 254 20.26 -13.00 -54.15
C GLU A 254 21.77 -13.07 -54.37
N PRO A 255 22.49 -11.93 -54.39
CA PRO A 255 23.93 -11.90 -54.56
C PRO A 255 24.65 -12.70 -53.47
N GLY A 256 25.63 -13.53 -53.85
CA GLY A 256 26.40 -14.36 -52.93
C GLY A 256 25.72 -15.67 -52.52
N ARG A 257 24.51 -15.96 -53.00
CA ARG A 257 23.79 -17.22 -52.72
C ARG A 257 24.60 -18.43 -53.11
N ARG A 258 24.68 -19.42 -52.22
CA ARG A 258 25.27 -20.73 -52.48
C ARG A 258 24.20 -21.72 -52.93
N SER A 259 24.62 -22.79 -53.64
CA SER A 259 23.70 -23.78 -54.21
C SER A 259 22.86 -24.53 -53.17
N ASN A 260 23.32 -24.62 -51.93
CA ASN A 260 22.65 -25.27 -50.78
C ASN A 260 21.68 -24.35 -50.01
N GLU A 261 21.66 -23.05 -50.33
CA GLU A 261 20.77 -22.06 -49.66
C GLU A 261 19.40 -22.00 -50.38
N ILE A 262 18.70 -23.14 -50.33
CA ILE A 262 17.35 -23.24 -50.90
C ILE A 262 16.36 -22.58 -49.97
N GLU A 263 15.58 -21.66 -50.51
CA GLU A 263 14.52 -20.98 -49.77
C GLU A 263 13.44 -21.99 -49.33
N LYS A 264 13.10 -21.99 -48.07
CA LYS A 264 12.05 -22.81 -47.45
C LYS A 264 11.36 -22.06 -46.33
N ASN A 265 10.06 -22.26 -46.20
CA ASN A 265 9.31 -21.75 -45.05
C ASN A 265 9.65 -22.56 -43.76
N VAL A 266 10.01 -21.87 -42.72
CA VAL A 266 10.33 -22.44 -41.41
C VAL A 266 9.42 -21.78 -40.38
N GLU A 267 8.81 -22.61 -39.55
CA GLU A 267 8.02 -22.18 -38.42
C GLU A 267 8.82 -22.42 -37.11
N LEU A 268 9.13 -21.35 -36.40
CA LEU A 268 9.68 -21.43 -35.05
C LEU A 268 8.52 -21.31 -34.05
N THR A 269 8.24 -22.39 -33.34
CA THR A 269 7.04 -22.51 -32.49
C THR A 269 7.26 -22.05 -31.03
N ARG A 270 8.45 -21.58 -30.67
CA ARG A 270 8.79 -21.22 -29.29
C ARG A 270 9.57 -19.94 -29.26
N SER A 271 9.20 -19.08 -28.28
CA SER A 271 9.98 -17.92 -27.91
C SER A 271 11.26 -18.32 -27.17
N PHE A 272 12.31 -17.53 -27.31
CA PHE A 272 13.61 -17.76 -26.71
C PHE A 272 14.33 -16.45 -26.45
N TYR A 273 15.36 -16.49 -25.62
CA TYR A 273 16.30 -15.37 -25.47
C TYR A 273 17.53 -15.62 -26.34
N LEU A 274 17.99 -14.58 -27.01
CA LEU A 274 19.21 -14.60 -27.80
C LEU A 274 20.12 -13.44 -27.39
N GLY A 275 21.44 -13.67 -27.34
CA GLY A 275 22.43 -12.62 -27.12
C GLY A 275 22.33 -11.53 -28.18
N GLU A 276 22.34 -10.26 -27.77
CA GLU A 276 22.36 -9.11 -28.68
C GLU A 276 23.67 -9.04 -29.46
N GLN A 277 24.72 -9.63 -28.90
CA GLN A 277 26.05 -9.71 -29.49
C GLN A 277 26.58 -11.15 -29.36
N GLU A 278 27.54 -11.49 -30.20
CA GLU A 278 28.32 -12.73 -30.02
C GLU A 278 29.09 -12.65 -28.70
N ILE A 279 29.40 -13.83 -28.12
CA ILE A 279 30.20 -13.91 -26.90
C ILE A 279 31.56 -13.27 -27.12
N SER A 280 31.92 -12.31 -26.28
CA SER A 280 33.19 -11.60 -26.36
C SER A 280 34.37 -12.42 -25.82
N ASN A 281 35.61 -12.06 -26.22
CA ASN A 281 36.79 -12.64 -25.62
C ASN A 281 36.82 -12.45 -24.08
N ARG A 282 36.34 -11.30 -23.61
CA ARG A 282 36.22 -11.00 -22.17
C ARG A 282 35.34 -12.03 -21.46
N SER A 283 34.15 -12.28 -22.00
CA SER A 283 33.20 -13.24 -21.42
C SER A 283 33.72 -14.66 -21.50
N PHE A 284 34.31 -15.08 -22.64
CA PHE A 284 34.82 -16.43 -22.79
C PHE A 284 36.07 -16.71 -21.92
N LYS A 285 36.97 -15.75 -21.73
CA LYS A 285 38.14 -15.87 -20.85
C LYS A 285 37.79 -16.07 -19.38
N GLN A 286 36.57 -15.76 -18.94
CA GLN A 286 36.12 -16.09 -17.58
C GLN A 286 35.89 -17.62 -17.43
N PHE A 287 35.59 -18.31 -18.52
CA PHE A 287 35.50 -19.77 -18.58
C PHE A 287 36.87 -20.42 -18.86
N ASP A 288 37.57 -19.90 -19.86
CA ASP A 288 38.90 -20.39 -20.24
C ASP A 288 39.91 -19.22 -20.30
N PRO A 289 40.62 -18.95 -19.20
CA PRO A 289 41.60 -17.85 -19.14
C PRO A 289 42.78 -18.01 -20.13
N GLY A 290 43.04 -19.22 -20.61
CA GLY A 290 44.10 -19.50 -21.57
C GLY A 290 43.74 -19.33 -23.03
N HIS A 291 42.45 -19.06 -23.32
CA HIS A 291 41.97 -18.94 -24.70
C HIS A 291 42.61 -17.77 -25.45
N ASP A 292 43.04 -18.00 -26.67
CA ASP A 292 43.56 -17.00 -27.61
C ASP A 292 42.85 -17.10 -28.97
N SER A 293 42.15 -16.04 -29.35
CA SER A 293 41.48 -15.90 -30.63
C SER A 293 42.43 -15.66 -31.81
N GLY A 294 43.71 -15.41 -31.51
CA GLY A 294 44.77 -15.31 -32.49
C GLY A 294 44.79 -14.01 -33.33
N LEU A 295 45.27 -14.12 -34.53
CA LEU A 295 45.48 -13.00 -35.47
C LEU A 295 44.81 -13.27 -36.83
N LEU A 296 44.24 -12.23 -37.42
CA LEU A 296 43.84 -12.22 -38.81
C LEU A 296 44.75 -11.21 -39.57
N GLY A 297 45.75 -11.70 -40.24
CA GLY A 297 46.80 -10.88 -40.84
C GLY A 297 47.58 -10.15 -39.73
N ARG A 298 47.40 -8.84 -39.62
CA ARG A 298 48.01 -8.01 -38.55
C ARG A 298 47.00 -7.60 -37.46
N ALA A 299 45.73 -7.94 -37.62
CA ALA A 299 44.71 -7.57 -36.64
C ALA A 299 44.64 -8.59 -35.50
N LEU A 300 44.77 -8.11 -34.27
CA LEU A 300 44.61 -8.91 -33.06
C LEU A 300 43.10 -9.24 -32.88
N LEU A 301 42.75 -10.51 -32.85
CA LEU A 301 41.37 -10.97 -32.62
C LEU A 301 41.07 -11.18 -31.14
N SER A 302 42.07 -11.26 -30.27
CA SER A 302 41.93 -11.51 -28.83
C SER A 302 41.66 -10.24 -28.00
N GLU A 303 41.35 -9.07 -28.63
CA GLU A 303 40.87 -7.89 -27.91
C GLU A 303 39.60 -8.20 -27.13
N GLU A 304 39.48 -7.71 -25.90
CA GLU A 304 38.43 -8.12 -24.95
C GLU A 304 37.01 -7.99 -25.46
N ASP A 305 36.69 -6.90 -26.14
CA ASP A 305 35.32 -6.58 -26.60
C ASP A 305 35.01 -7.14 -28.01
N ARG A 306 35.97 -7.83 -28.62
CA ARG A 306 35.70 -8.53 -29.90
C ARG A 306 35.04 -9.89 -29.66
N PRO A 307 34.27 -10.37 -30.62
CA PRO A 307 33.76 -11.75 -30.60
C PRO A 307 34.90 -12.77 -30.45
N VAL A 308 34.68 -13.75 -29.60
CA VAL A 308 35.62 -14.87 -29.47
C VAL A 308 35.59 -15.73 -30.71
N VAL A 309 36.77 -16.07 -31.22
CA VAL A 309 36.94 -16.96 -32.36
C VAL A 309 37.95 -18.06 -32.03
N ASN A 310 38.15 -19.02 -32.94
CA ASN A 310 38.96 -20.24 -32.71
C ASN A 310 38.41 -21.11 -31.59
N VAL A 311 37.08 -21.13 -31.41
CA VAL A 311 36.37 -21.96 -30.44
C VAL A 311 35.77 -23.16 -31.16
N SER A 312 36.07 -24.36 -30.69
CA SER A 312 35.41 -25.56 -31.20
C SER A 312 33.96 -25.62 -30.71
N TRP A 313 33.14 -26.41 -31.40
CA TRP A 313 31.76 -26.65 -30.98
C TRP A 313 31.68 -27.20 -29.55
N GLU A 314 32.58 -28.10 -29.20
CA GLU A 314 32.63 -28.66 -27.83
C GLU A 314 32.96 -27.62 -26.76
N GLU A 315 33.89 -26.71 -27.03
CA GLU A 315 34.20 -25.60 -26.12
C GLU A 315 33.02 -24.67 -25.95
N ALA A 316 32.31 -24.34 -27.04
CA ALA A 316 31.11 -23.53 -26.99
C ALA A 316 29.96 -24.18 -26.18
N VAL A 317 29.79 -25.49 -26.31
CA VAL A 317 28.85 -26.31 -25.51
C VAL A 317 29.22 -26.30 -24.02
N ARG A 318 30.51 -26.49 -23.72
CA ARG A 318 31.00 -26.44 -22.33
C ARG A 318 30.87 -25.06 -21.71
N PHE A 319 31.16 -24.02 -22.48
CA PHE A 319 30.91 -22.63 -22.07
C PHE A 319 29.42 -22.39 -21.76
N SER A 320 28.52 -22.83 -22.63
CA SER A 320 27.08 -22.70 -22.43
C SER A 320 26.60 -23.38 -21.14
N ASN A 321 27.09 -24.59 -20.86
CA ASN A 321 26.79 -25.29 -19.62
C ASN A 321 27.35 -24.56 -18.38
N TRP A 322 28.60 -24.09 -18.45
CA TRP A 322 29.24 -23.35 -17.39
C TRP A 322 28.53 -22.04 -17.09
N LEU A 323 28.10 -21.32 -18.14
CA LEU A 323 27.31 -20.09 -17.95
C LEU A 323 25.94 -20.39 -17.33
N SER A 324 25.29 -21.50 -17.72
CA SER A 324 24.05 -21.96 -17.09
C SER A 324 24.24 -22.19 -15.60
N GLU A 325 25.32 -22.86 -15.20
CA GLU A 325 25.64 -23.11 -13.79
C GLU A 325 25.86 -21.78 -13.02
N LYS A 326 26.55 -20.82 -13.62
CA LYS A 326 26.75 -19.48 -13.03
C LYS A 326 25.44 -18.75 -12.72
N ASP A 327 24.44 -18.92 -13.56
CA ASP A 327 23.11 -18.33 -13.41
C ASP A 327 22.11 -19.24 -12.67
N GLY A 328 22.58 -20.36 -12.10
CA GLY A 328 21.73 -21.32 -11.37
C GLY A 328 20.74 -22.06 -12.28
N LEU A 329 21.01 -22.11 -13.60
CA LEU A 329 20.20 -22.80 -14.59
C LEU A 329 20.70 -24.24 -14.81
N PRO A 330 19.83 -25.17 -15.23
CA PRO A 330 20.27 -26.53 -15.54
C PRO A 330 21.16 -26.53 -16.79
N ALA A 331 22.19 -27.35 -16.81
CA ALA A 331 23.03 -27.57 -17.96
C ALA A 331 22.20 -28.05 -19.18
N ALA A 332 22.34 -27.36 -20.31
CA ALA A 332 21.60 -27.68 -21.51
C ALA A 332 22.09 -28.92 -22.23
N TYR A 333 23.40 -29.25 -22.12
CA TYR A 333 24.00 -30.37 -22.80
C TYR A 333 24.49 -31.45 -21.81
N ALA A 334 24.49 -32.68 -22.24
CA ALA A 334 25.10 -33.82 -21.53
C ALA A 334 26.04 -34.59 -22.44
N LEU A 335 27.14 -35.11 -21.88
CA LEU A 335 28.01 -36.03 -22.57
C LEU A 335 27.37 -37.43 -22.49
N LYS A 336 27.05 -38.00 -23.65
CA LYS A 336 26.48 -39.33 -23.79
C LYS A 336 27.25 -40.11 -24.87
N ASP A 337 27.76 -41.25 -24.52
CA ASP A 337 28.57 -42.12 -25.43
C ASP A 337 29.74 -41.35 -26.08
N GLY A 338 30.42 -40.48 -25.31
CA GLY A 338 31.53 -39.65 -25.81
C GLY A 338 31.13 -38.45 -26.67
N GLN A 339 29.84 -38.20 -26.85
CA GLN A 339 29.33 -37.08 -27.64
C GLN A 339 28.46 -36.14 -26.79
N TRP A 340 28.66 -34.85 -26.96
CA TRP A 340 27.78 -33.84 -26.35
C TRP A 340 26.43 -33.80 -27.08
N ARG A 341 25.36 -33.91 -26.34
CA ARG A 341 23.98 -33.81 -26.86
C ARG A 341 23.12 -32.91 -26.04
N LEU A 342 22.24 -32.19 -26.70
CA LEU A 342 21.22 -31.38 -26.01
C LEU A 342 20.32 -32.31 -25.19
N ARG A 343 20.13 -32.01 -23.90
CA ARG A 343 19.31 -32.81 -22.96
C ARG A 343 17.82 -32.76 -23.33
N SER A 344 17.36 -31.60 -23.69
CA SER A 344 15.96 -31.36 -24.10
C SER A 344 15.90 -30.15 -25.02
N PRO A 345 15.08 -30.19 -26.07
CA PRO A 345 14.81 -29.00 -26.88
C PRO A 345 14.08 -27.91 -26.10
N THR A 346 13.53 -28.22 -24.92
CA THR A 346 12.83 -27.29 -24.02
C THR A 346 13.67 -26.87 -22.81
N THR A 347 15.00 -27.04 -22.88
CA THR A 347 15.89 -26.62 -21.79
C THR A 347 15.76 -25.11 -21.55
N ILE A 348 15.85 -24.72 -20.28
CA ILE A 348 15.94 -23.32 -19.85
C ILE A 348 17.39 -22.87 -19.63
N GLY A 349 18.36 -23.80 -19.75
CA GLY A 349 19.78 -23.46 -19.71
C GLY A 349 20.26 -22.85 -21.01
N TYR A 350 21.42 -22.19 -20.96
CA TYR A 350 22.04 -21.60 -22.15
C TYR A 350 22.49 -22.67 -23.13
N ARG A 351 22.22 -22.42 -24.39
CA ARG A 351 22.60 -23.31 -25.50
C ARG A 351 22.93 -22.50 -26.75
N LEU A 352 23.59 -23.13 -27.67
CA LEU A 352 23.77 -22.54 -29.00
C LEU A 352 22.42 -22.43 -29.72
N PRO A 353 22.18 -21.35 -30.47
CA PRO A 353 20.99 -21.22 -31.29
C PRO A 353 21.01 -22.29 -32.41
N THR A 354 19.84 -22.72 -32.85
CA THR A 354 19.73 -23.48 -34.10
C THR A 354 19.98 -22.54 -35.29
N GLU A 355 20.31 -23.12 -36.44
CA GLU A 355 20.48 -22.36 -37.68
C GLU A 355 19.23 -21.51 -37.99
N ALA A 356 18.04 -22.07 -37.75
CA ALA A 356 16.79 -21.38 -37.98
C ALA A 356 16.54 -20.20 -37.01
N GLU A 357 16.84 -20.39 -35.72
CA GLU A 357 16.74 -19.32 -34.73
C GLU A 357 17.71 -18.17 -35.03
N TRP A 358 18.94 -18.52 -35.41
CA TRP A 358 19.94 -17.54 -35.78
C TRP A 358 19.55 -16.79 -37.04
N ALA A 359 19.11 -17.53 -38.09
CA ALA A 359 18.69 -16.93 -39.38
C ALA A 359 17.48 -15.99 -39.20
N TRP A 360 16.53 -16.36 -38.34
CA TRP A 360 15.40 -15.51 -38.03
C TRP A 360 15.84 -14.23 -37.35
N ALA A 361 16.63 -14.35 -36.28
CA ALA A 361 17.08 -13.21 -35.51
C ALA A 361 17.94 -12.25 -36.35
N ALA A 362 18.86 -12.76 -37.11
CA ALA A 362 19.71 -11.94 -38.01
C ALA A 362 18.95 -11.15 -39.06
N ARG A 363 17.74 -11.61 -39.46
CA ARG A 363 16.96 -10.97 -40.54
C ARG A 363 15.77 -10.17 -40.03
N TYR A 364 15.14 -10.56 -38.91
CA TYR A 364 13.82 -10.06 -38.53
C TYR A 364 13.74 -9.50 -37.12
N ALA A 365 14.73 -9.73 -36.23
CA ALA A 365 14.67 -9.29 -34.83
C ALA A 365 14.61 -7.77 -34.66
N SER A 366 15.07 -6.98 -35.61
CA SER A 366 15.01 -5.52 -35.61
C SER A 366 13.66 -4.94 -36.03
N GLY A 367 12.75 -5.77 -36.56
CA GLY A 367 11.51 -5.30 -37.21
C GLY A 367 11.71 -4.57 -38.53
N GLU A 368 12.93 -4.34 -38.96
CA GLU A 368 13.29 -3.81 -40.25
C GLU A 368 13.75 -4.96 -41.16
N LEU A 369 13.17 -5.05 -42.36
CA LEU A 369 13.72 -5.94 -43.37
C LEU A 369 15.17 -5.50 -43.65
N PRO A 370 16.15 -6.41 -43.71
CA PRO A 370 17.52 -6.05 -44.02
C PRO A 370 17.52 -5.26 -45.33
N THR A 371 17.95 -4.02 -45.27
CA THR A 371 18.22 -3.20 -46.47
C THR A 371 19.28 -3.94 -47.27
N ARG A 372 18.93 -4.29 -48.49
CA ARG A 372 19.80 -4.97 -49.46
C ARG A 372 21.03 -4.14 -49.80
#